data_fcd3ef7efc52862896abdaa222159d0e
#
_entry.id   fcd3ef7efc52862896abdaa222159d0e
#
_cell.length_a   1.000
_cell.length_b   1.000
_cell.length_c   1.000
_cell.angle_alpha   90.00
_cell.angle_beta   90.00
_cell.angle_gamma   90.00
#
_symmetry.space_group_name_H-M   'P 1'
#
loop_
_entity.id
_entity.type
_entity.pdbx_description
1 polymer ?
#
loop_
_entity_poly.entity_id
_entity_poly.type
_entity_poly.pdbx_seq_one_letter_code
_entity_poly.pdbx_strand_id
1 'polypeptide(L)'
;MPDQPSLPVTFRPGRTRAVLHTLGAASFVVITIVALLLGGLSPGEKGSFVFTGALFWGVLWLLARPRIDADAEGVTVVNVARSRRLSWAEIVKVNLRPGDPWVFLDLADGTSMAAMGIQPGMAKSSAIRDAKSLRALTETHHSRA
;
A
#
# COMPACT_ATOMS: atom_id res chain seq x y z
N MET A 1 -27.48 3.92 -5.62
CA MET A 1 -26.37 4.81 -5.24
C MET A 1 -25.20 3.92 -4.87
N PRO A 2 -24.04 4.09 -5.45
CA PRO A 2 -22.89 3.41 -4.88
C PRO A 2 -22.73 3.89 -3.44
N ASP A 3 -22.60 2.96 -2.50
CA ASP A 3 -22.37 3.27 -1.10
C ASP A 3 -21.13 4.14 -0.98
N GLN A 4 -21.32 5.44 -0.77
CA GLN A 4 -20.20 6.33 -0.47
C GLN A 4 -19.70 5.97 0.92
N PRO A 5 -18.45 5.60 1.07
CA PRO A 5 -17.91 5.32 2.39
C PRO A 5 -17.98 6.61 3.23
N SER A 6 -18.36 6.44 4.50
CA SER A 6 -18.30 7.55 5.44
C SER A 6 -16.84 7.95 5.68
N LEU A 7 -16.57 9.25 5.66
CA LEU A 7 -15.26 9.78 6.02
C LEU A 7 -15.09 9.86 7.54
N PRO A 8 -13.89 9.60 8.07
CA PRO A 8 -12.67 9.24 7.36
C PRO A 8 -12.64 7.77 6.92
N VAL A 9 -11.99 7.49 5.80
CA VAL A 9 -11.84 6.13 5.27
C VAL A 9 -10.39 5.87 4.82
N THR A 10 -9.91 4.65 5.06
CA THR A 10 -8.56 4.21 4.64
C THR A 10 -8.69 3.05 3.66
N PHE A 11 -8.09 3.19 2.49
CA PHE A 11 -7.94 2.14 1.49
C PHE A 11 -6.57 1.49 1.61
N ARG A 12 -6.53 0.16 1.78
CA ARG A 12 -5.29 -0.62 1.91
C ARG A 12 -5.40 -1.94 1.17
N PRO A 13 -4.31 -2.43 0.55
CA PRO A 13 -4.29 -3.75 -0.05
C PRO A 13 -4.16 -4.84 1.04
N GLY A 14 -5.25 -5.16 1.73
CA GLY A 14 -5.24 -6.02 2.91
C GLY A 14 -4.63 -7.40 2.68
N ARG A 15 -4.96 -8.06 1.56
CA ARG A 15 -4.39 -9.37 1.21
C ARG A 15 -2.89 -9.30 0.91
N THR A 16 -2.47 -8.33 0.11
CA THR A 16 -1.05 -8.11 -0.19
C THR A 16 -0.26 -7.86 1.10
N ARG A 17 -0.78 -7.03 2.00
CA ARG A 17 -0.14 -6.76 3.30
C ARG A 17 -0.02 -8.02 4.15
N ALA A 18 -1.09 -8.80 4.27
CA ALA A 18 -1.08 -10.05 5.04
C ALA A 18 -0.04 -11.03 4.48
N VAL A 19 0.01 -11.21 3.17
CA VAL A 19 0.99 -12.09 2.51
C VAL A 19 2.41 -11.61 2.75
N LEU A 20 2.70 -10.31 2.58
CA LEU A 20 4.04 -9.76 2.77
C LEU A 20 4.52 -9.90 4.23
N HIS A 21 3.66 -9.61 5.21
CA HIS A 21 4.02 -9.77 6.62
C HIS A 21 4.21 -11.23 7.01
N THR A 22 3.32 -12.13 6.57
CA THR A 22 3.43 -13.56 6.84
C THR A 22 4.68 -14.15 6.21
N LEU A 23 4.96 -13.83 4.95
CA LEU A 23 6.16 -14.28 4.25
C LEU A 23 7.42 -13.76 4.93
N GLY A 24 7.46 -12.48 5.29
CA GLY A 24 8.59 -11.87 5.97
C GLY A 24 8.87 -12.51 7.34
N ALA A 25 7.83 -12.64 8.17
CA ALA A 25 7.97 -13.26 9.48
C ALA A 25 8.38 -14.74 9.39
N ALA A 26 7.74 -15.53 8.51
CA ALA A 26 8.06 -16.93 8.31
C ALA A 26 9.50 -17.11 7.81
N SER A 27 9.95 -16.30 6.83
CA SER A 27 11.33 -16.33 6.33
C SER A 27 12.32 -15.98 7.41
N PHE A 28 12.05 -14.94 8.21
CA PHE A 28 12.91 -14.56 9.32
C PHE A 28 13.07 -15.68 10.36
N VAL A 29 11.97 -16.30 10.76
CA VAL A 29 11.97 -17.42 11.70
C VAL A 29 12.76 -18.60 11.15
N VAL A 30 12.52 -19.00 9.90
CA VAL A 30 13.23 -20.12 9.28
C VAL A 30 14.72 -19.84 9.18
N ILE A 31 15.13 -18.67 8.68
CA ILE A 31 16.54 -18.28 8.58
C ILE A 31 17.20 -18.31 9.95
N THR A 32 16.54 -17.77 10.97
CA THR A 32 17.06 -17.74 12.34
C THR A 32 17.24 -19.15 12.89
N ILE A 33 16.24 -20.01 12.77
CA ILE A 33 16.31 -21.41 13.24
C ILE A 33 17.44 -22.14 12.54
N VAL A 34 17.52 -22.07 11.22
CA VAL A 34 18.60 -22.72 10.44
C VAL A 34 19.98 -22.21 10.87
N ALA A 35 20.16 -20.90 11.02
CA ALA A 35 21.43 -20.33 11.48
C ALA A 35 21.84 -20.81 12.88
N LEU A 36 20.89 -20.97 13.79
CA LEU A 36 21.15 -21.45 15.15
C LEU A 36 21.47 -22.96 15.18
N LEU A 37 20.84 -23.76 14.33
CA LEU A 37 21.04 -25.22 14.28
C LEU A 37 22.31 -25.63 13.52
N LEU A 38 22.83 -24.80 12.63
CA LEU A 38 24.08 -25.07 11.92
C LEU A 38 25.28 -25.02 12.88
N GLY A 39 25.85 -26.19 13.16
CA GLY A 39 26.94 -26.35 14.14
C GLY A 39 28.33 -25.82 13.72
N GLY A 40 28.52 -25.52 12.42
CA GLY A 40 29.83 -25.06 11.89
C GLY A 40 29.97 -23.54 11.80
N LEU A 41 28.92 -22.78 12.16
CA LEU A 41 28.94 -21.33 12.05
C LEU A 41 29.45 -20.67 13.34
N SER A 42 30.34 -19.68 13.19
CA SER A 42 30.73 -18.77 14.26
C SER A 42 29.57 -17.87 14.71
N PRO A 43 29.63 -17.28 15.91
CA PRO A 43 28.61 -16.32 16.37
C PRO A 43 28.40 -15.14 15.41
N GLY A 44 29.45 -14.63 14.78
CA GLY A 44 29.37 -13.55 13.79
C GLY A 44 28.61 -13.96 12.53
N GLU A 45 28.88 -15.16 12.02
CA GLU A 45 28.16 -15.70 10.86
C GLU A 45 26.66 -15.91 11.17
N LYS A 46 26.33 -16.47 12.33
CA LYS A 46 24.95 -16.60 12.80
C LYS A 46 24.25 -15.24 12.87
N GLY A 47 24.93 -14.24 13.43
CA GLY A 47 24.46 -12.87 13.50
C GLY A 47 24.19 -12.28 12.10
N SER A 48 25.05 -12.53 11.12
CA SER A 48 24.86 -12.08 9.74
C SER A 48 23.63 -12.69 9.08
N PHE A 49 23.36 -13.97 9.29
CA PHE A 49 22.15 -14.62 8.79
C PHE A 49 20.88 -14.01 9.40
N VAL A 50 20.86 -13.83 10.72
CA VAL A 50 19.72 -13.21 11.43
C VAL A 50 19.51 -11.78 10.95
N PHE A 51 20.57 -11.01 10.81
CA PHE A 51 20.51 -9.63 10.28
C PHE A 51 19.96 -9.60 8.85
N THR A 52 20.43 -10.50 7.98
CA THR A 52 19.91 -10.60 6.60
C THR A 52 18.42 -10.94 6.57
N GLY A 53 17.99 -11.87 7.42
CA GLY A 53 16.57 -12.20 7.56
C GLY A 53 15.72 -11.04 8.06
N ALA A 54 16.23 -10.28 9.02
CA ALA A 54 15.57 -9.08 9.54
C ALA A 54 15.50 -7.98 8.46
N LEU A 55 16.56 -7.79 7.69
CA LEU A 55 16.60 -6.84 6.57
C LEU A 55 15.59 -7.21 5.48
N PHE A 56 15.52 -8.48 5.12
CA PHE A 56 14.53 -8.99 4.16
C PHE A 56 13.10 -8.73 4.64
N TRP A 57 12.80 -9.06 5.90
CA TRP A 57 11.49 -8.75 6.48
C TRP A 57 11.19 -7.25 6.51
N GLY A 58 12.19 -6.43 6.85
CA GLY A 58 12.08 -4.97 6.81
C GLY A 58 11.71 -4.43 5.43
N VAL A 59 12.28 -4.99 4.35
CA VAL A 59 11.92 -4.66 2.97
C VAL A 59 10.47 -5.02 2.67
N LEU A 60 10.03 -6.24 3.05
CA LEU A 60 8.64 -6.66 2.85
C LEU A 60 7.66 -5.81 3.67
N TRP A 61 8.05 -5.41 4.89
CA TRP A 61 7.27 -4.49 5.71
C TRP A 61 7.12 -3.12 5.04
N LEU A 62 8.18 -2.60 4.43
CA LEU A 62 8.14 -1.34 3.69
C LEU A 62 7.23 -1.45 2.45
N LEU A 63 7.27 -2.59 1.74
CA LEU A 63 6.39 -2.86 0.60
C LEU A 63 4.91 -3.02 1.01
N ALA A 64 4.64 -3.35 2.27
CA ALA A 64 3.30 -3.46 2.84
C ALA A 64 2.73 -2.11 3.33
N ARG A 65 3.52 -1.03 3.29
CA ARG A 65 3.17 0.30 3.80
C ARG A 65 2.11 1.06 3.00
N PRO A 66 1.96 0.91 1.66
CA PRO A 66 1.05 1.73 0.87
C PRO A 66 -0.39 1.73 1.39
N ARG A 67 -0.97 2.93 1.45
CA ARG A 67 -2.38 3.17 1.79
C ARG A 67 -2.83 4.53 1.28
N ILE A 68 -4.13 4.73 1.25
CA ILE A 68 -4.76 6.00 0.93
C ILE A 68 -5.70 6.34 2.08
N ASP A 69 -5.43 7.42 2.78
CA ASP A 69 -6.23 7.91 3.88
C ASP A 69 -7.04 9.13 3.38
N ALA A 70 -8.36 9.00 3.31
CA ALA A 70 -9.28 10.05 2.87
C ALA A 70 -10.06 10.61 4.06
N ASP A 71 -10.14 11.91 4.15
CA ASP A 71 -10.93 12.64 5.16
C ASP A 71 -11.71 13.81 4.54
N ALA A 72 -12.35 14.62 5.37
CA ALA A 72 -13.20 15.74 4.91
C ALA A 72 -12.43 16.79 4.07
N GLU A 73 -11.13 16.96 4.34
CA GLU A 73 -10.32 18.02 3.74
C GLU A 73 -9.52 17.53 2.51
N GLY A 74 -9.29 16.21 2.40
CA GLY A 74 -8.51 15.69 1.28
C GLY A 74 -8.06 14.24 1.45
N VAL A 75 -7.00 13.90 0.74
CA VAL A 75 -6.48 12.55 0.64
C VAL A 75 -4.99 12.53 0.91
N THR A 76 -4.56 11.68 1.85
CA THR A 76 -3.14 11.40 2.06
C THR A 76 -2.78 10.10 1.36
N VAL A 77 -1.95 10.19 0.33
CA VAL A 77 -1.44 9.03 -0.40
C VAL A 77 -0.09 8.63 0.20
N VAL A 78 -0.04 7.45 0.79
CA VAL A 78 1.20 6.86 1.31
C VAL A 78 1.63 5.75 0.37
N ASN A 79 2.71 5.97 -0.34
CA ASN A 79 3.39 4.98 -1.18
C ASN A 79 4.57 4.35 -0.42
N VAL A 80 5.31 3.45 -1.06
CA VAL A 80 6.42 2.73 -0.44
C VAL A 80 7.44 3.70 0.19
N ALA A 81 7.94 4.68 -0.58
CA ALA A 81 8.99 5.59 -0.16
C ALA A 81 8.54 7.04 0.10
N ARG A 82 7.34 7.40 -0.31
CA ARG A 82 6.85 8.79 -0.27
C ARG A 82 5.41 8.84 0.22
N SER A 83 5.07 9.93 0.90
CA SER A 83 3.68 10.30 1.20
C SER A 83 3.41 11.72 0.72
N ARG A 84 2.19 11.96 0.22
CA ARG A 84 1.73 13.28 -0.20
C ARG A 84 0.30 13.51 0.23
N ARG A 85 0.04 14.67 0.80
CA ARG A 85 -1.30 15.16 1.08
C ARG A 85 -1.81 15.92 -0.14
N LEU A 86 -3.03 15.63 -0.55
CA LEU A 86 -3.74 16.29 -1.64
C LEU A 86 -5.07 16.82 -1.10
N SER A 87 -5.43 18.04 -1.44
CA SER A 87 -6.81 18.51 -1.27
C SER A 87 -7.71 17.86 -2.32
N TRP A 88 -9.01 17.79 -2.06
CA TRP A 88 -9.96 17.25 -3.05
C TRP A 88 -9.91 18.01 -4.37
N ALA A 89 -9.68 19.33 -4.34
CA ALA A 89 -9.56 20.17 -5.53
C ALA A 89 -8.33 19.85 -6.39
N GLU A 90 -7.28 19.28 -5.83
CA GLU A 90 -6.09 18.87 -6.58
C GLU A 90 -6.30 17.59 -7.39
N ILE A 91 -7.27 16.75 -7.04
CA ILE A 91 -7.51 15.45 -7.69
C ILE A 91 -8.56 15.64 -8.78
N VAL A 92 -8.14 15.62 -10.04
CA VAL A 92 -9.05 15.79 -11.19
C VAL A 92 -9.73 14.47 -11.54
N LYS A 93 -8.98 13.37 -11.52
CA LYS A 93 -9.48 12.07 -11.93
C LYS A 93 -8.81 10.92 -11.20
N VAL A 94 -9.60 9.90 -10.91
CA VAL A 94 -9.12 8.62 -10.35
C VAL A 94 -9.17 7.56 -11.46
N ASN A 95 -8.01 7.04 -11.84
CA ASN A 95 -7.86 6.08 -12.95
C ASN A 95 -7.41 4.71 -12.43
N LEU A 96 -8.11 3.68 -12.87
CA LEU A 96 -7.67 2.29 -12.76
C LEU A 96 -8.07 1.59 -14.07
N ARG A 97 -7.10 1.35 -14.95
CA ARG A 97 -7.29 0.71 -16.24
C ARG A 97 -6.98 -0.78 -16.12
N PRO A 98 -7.54 -1.62 -16.99
CA PRO A 98 -7.10 -3.01 -17.10
C PRO A 98 -5.59 -3.10 -17.34
N GLY A 99 -4.89 -3.86 -16.48
CA GLY A 99 -3.43 -3.98 -16.53
C GLY A 99 -2.64 -2.99 -15.67
N ASP A 100 -3.28 -1.95 -15.13
CA ASP A 100 -2.61 -1.05 -14.19
C ASP A 100 -2.27 -1.80 -12.90
N PRO A 101 -1.04 -1.64 -12.37
CA PRO A 101 -0.63 -2.29 -11.11
C PRO A 101 -1.26 -1.65 -9.89
N TRP A 102 -1.69 -0.39 -9.98
CA TRP A 102 -2.35 0.41 -8.93
C TRP A 102 -3.16 1.54 -9.54
N VAL A 103 -3.90 2.26 -8.69
CA VAL A 103 -4.63 3.47 -9.07
C VAL A 103 -3.66 4.60 -9.39
N PHE A 104 -4.00 5.39 -10.42
CA PHE A 104 -3.34 6.66 -10.73
C PHE A 104 -4.31 7.81 -10.48
N LEU A 105 -3.81 8.90 -9.91
CA LEU A 105 -4.52 10.15 -9.71
C LEU A 105 -3.99 11.19 -10.68
N ASP A 106 -4.87 11.71 -11.55
CA ASP A 106 -4.56 12.88 -12.38
C ASP A 106 -4.81 14.13 -11.54
N LEU A 107 -3.83 15.02 -11.50
CA LEU A 107 -3.84 16.20 -10.67
C LEU A 107 -4.12 17.47 -11.48
N ALA A 108 -4.60 18.50 -10.79
CA ALA A 108 -4.96 19.79 -11.39
C ALA A 108 -3.75 20.53 -12.00
N ASP A 109 -2.53 20.20 -11.59
CA ASP A 109 -1.29 20.73 -12.18
C ASP A 109 -0.87 20.03 -13.49
N GLY A 110 -1.69 19.10 -13.98
CA GLY A 110 -1.44 18.31 -15.20
C GLY A 110 -0.53 17.10 -15.00
N THR A 111 -0.08 16.83 -13.78
CA THR A 111 0.71 15.63 -13.45
C THR A 111 -0.17 14.46 -13.08
N SER A 112 0.39 13.25 -13.13
CA SER A 112 -0.26 12.02 -12.66
C SER A 112 0.59 11.38 -11.57
N MET A 113 -0.07 10.88 -10.52
CA MET A 113 0.59 10.30 -9.35
C MET A 113 0.07 8.89 -9.07
N ALA A 114 0.98 7.96 -8.80
CA ALA A 114 0.63 6.62 -8.35
C ALA A 114 0.05 6.66 -6.94
N ALA A 115 -1.06 5.97 -6.72
CA ALA A 115 -1.71 5.76 -5.44
C ALA A 115 -1.72 4.25 -5.12
N MET A 116 -0.59 3.75 -4.62
CA MET A 116 -0.31 2.33 -4.43
C MET A 116 -1.16 1.67 -3.34
N GLY A 117 -1.93 2.42 -2.58
CA GLY A 117 -2.86 1.89 -1.58
C GLY A 117 -4.02 1.09 -2.16
N ILE A 118 -4.33 1.26 -3.44
CA ILE A 118 -5.34 0.47 -4.17
C ILE A 118 -4.63 -0.29 -5.30
N GLN A 119 -4.52 -1.61 -5.14
CA GLN A 119 -3.81 -2.50 -6.05
C GLN A 119 -4.72 -3.65 -6.46
N PRO A 120 -4.97 -3.87 -7.76
CA PRO A 120 -5.79 -4.99 -8.22
C PRO A 120 -5.15 -6.36 -7.99
N GLY A 121 -3.84 -6.49 -8.00
CA GLY A 121 -3.03 -7.69 -7.79
C GLY A 121 -3.77 -8.95 -7.30
N MET A 122 -3.68 -9.23 -5.99
CA MET A 122 -4.31 -10.42 -5.36
C MET A 122 -5.82 -10.24 -5.07
N ALA A 123 -6.37 -9.03 -5.21
CA ALA A 123 -7.75 -8.71 -4.83
C ALA A 123 -8.39 -7.70 -5.80
N LYS A 124 -8.47 -8.09 -7.08
CA LYS A 124 -8.97 -7.25 -8.17
C LYS A 124 -10.35 -6.64 -7.90
N SER A 125 -11.29 -7.44 -7.40
CA SER A 125 -12.65 -6.98 -7.10
C SER A 125 -12.68 -5.93 -5.98
N SER A 126 -11.85 -6.09 -4.95
CA SER A 126 -11.72 -5.11 -3.87
C SER A 126 -11.09 -3.81 -4.38
N ALA A 127 -10.02 -3.90 -5.18
CA ALA A 127 -9.38 -2.73 -5.77
C ALA A 127 -10.32 -1.93 -6.67
N ILE A 128 -11.16 -2.60 -7.46
CA ILE A 128 -12.17 -1.95 -8.31
C ILE A 128 -13.22 -1.23 -7.44
N ARG A 129 -13.70 -1.85 -6.35
CA ARG A 129 -14.63 -1.20 -5.42
C ARG A 129 -14.01 0.02 -4.77
N ASP A 130 -12.79 -0.11 -4.26
CA ASP A 130 -12.07 0.97 -3.59
C ASP A 130 -11.79 2.13 -4.55
N ALA A 131 -11.39 1.85 -5.79
CA ALA A 131 -11.21 2.86 -6.83
C ALA A 131 -12.52 3.59 -7.17
N LYS A 132 -13.65 2.87 -7.25
CA LYS A 132 -14.97 3.47 -7.44
C LYS A 132 -15.38 4.34 -6.26
N SER A 133 -15.14 3.89 -5.04
CA SER A 133 -15.42 4.65 -3.82
C SER A 133 -14.60 5.94 -3.76
N LEU A 134 -13.30 5.87 -4.05
CA LEU A 134 -12.44 7.04 -4.10
C LEU A 134 -12.87 8.04 -5.19
N ARG A 135 -13.27 7.54 -6.36
CA ARG A 135 -13.80 8.36 -7.46
C ARG A 135 -15.09 9.07 -7.04
N ALA A 136 -16.03 8.35 -6.43
CA ALA A 136 -17.29 8.92 -5.96
C ALA A 136 -17.06 10.01 -4.90
N LEU A 137 -16.11 9.82 -3.99
CA LEU A 137 -15.73 10.86 -3.02
C LEU A 137 -15.15 12.11 -3.71
N THR A 138 -14.30 11.93 -4.71
CA THR A 138 -13.71 13.04 -5.48
C THR A 138 -14.83 13.84 -6.21
N GLU A 139 -15.72 13.15 -6.89
CA GLU A 139 -16.85 13.78 -7.61
C GLU A 139 -17.78 14.53 -6.66
N THR A 140 -18.08 13.96 -5.49
CA THR A 140 -18.93 14.59 -4.48
C THR A 140 -18.32 15.89 -3.94
N HIS A 141 -17.02 15.91 -3.73
CA HIS A 141 -16.34 17.11 -3.23
C HIS A 141 -16.22 18.19 -4.32
N HIS A 142 -16.05 17.81 -5.59
CA HIS A 142 -16.09 18.77 -6.70
C HIS A 142 -17.47 19.39 -6.89
N SER A 143 -18.56 18.63 -6.70
CA SER A 143 -19.92 19.15 -6.85
C SER A 143 -20.37 20.07 -5.71
N ARG A 144 -19.63 20.07 -4.58
CA ARG A 144 -19.89 20.93 -3.42
C ARG A 144 -19.01 22.19 -3.39
N ALA A 145 -17.99 22.22 -4.21
CA ALA A 145 -17.08 23.36 -4.34
C ALA A 145 -17.59 24.34 -5.39
#